data_94eafdc256f0d6198b07129c06ba9905
#
_entry.id   94eafdc256f0d6198b07129c06ba9905
#
_cell.length_a   1.000
_cell.length_b   1.000
_cell.length_c   1.000
_cell.angle_alpha   90.00
_cell.angle_beta   90.00
_cell.angle_gamma   90.00
#
_symmetry.space_group_name_H-M   'P 1'
#
loop_
_entity.id
_entity.type
_entity.pdbx_description
1 polymer ?
#
loop_
_entity_poly.entity_id
_entity_poly.type
_entity_poly.pdbx_seq_one_letter_code
_entity_poly.pdbx_strand_id
1 'polypeptide(L)'
;MKRVCMIVPNRMVKGGIAAVVNGYRGSQLEKDYEITYVESYKDGSKFDKLLKGICGYFHFAYVLMFHKPDVVHIHSSFGPSFYRKMPFIYMASWRKIPIVNHIHGADFDEFYVNAPEEKKAKIKKVYSKCNVLIALSEEWKERLSQIVPEDRIEIIENYSVLHEDALEERMQRECNNTVLFLGELGKRKGCYDIPAVIAQVKKSIPDVIFVLAGAGSEADEKAIKELIAEKGISDNVKFPGWVRGDTKDKLLREADVFFLPSYNEGMPMSVLDAMGYGLPVVSTNVGGIPKIVHDGENGYCCDPGNVNQFSKGITEILLDRKERKSFGEASWKIVKEGYSLEAHLNRIEQAYKQVLLMDV
;
A
#
# COMPACT_ATOMS: atom_id res chain seq x y z
N MET A 1 26.88 -7.06 -14.03
CA MET A 1 25.62 -6.74 -13.30
C MET A 1 24.55 -6.41 -14.33
N LYS A 2 23.34 -6.97 -14.22
CA LYS A 2 22.21 -6.64 -15.10
C LYS A 2 21.66 -5.24 -14.76
N ARG A 3 21.21 -4.51 -15.76
CA ARG A 3 20.73 -3.13 -15.62
C ARG A 3 19.22 -3.09 -15.63
N VAL A 4 18.63 -2.48 -14.61
CA VAL A 4 17.18 -2.31 -14.48
C VAL A 4 16.83 -0.82 -14.50
N CYS A 5 15.89 -0.43 -15.34
CA CYS A 5 15.31 0.90 -15.31
C CYS A 5 13.95 0.86 -14.62
N MET A 6 13.82 1.51 -13.47
CA MET A 6 12.56 1.61 -12.73
C MET A 6 11.82 2.91 -13.01
N ILE A 7 10.58 2.81 -13.50
CA ILE A 7 9.70 3.97 -13.72
C ILE A 7 8.79 4.18 -12.51
N VAL A 8 9.11 5.18 -11.71
CA VAL A 8 8.57 5.37 -10.35
C VAL A 8 7.99 6.77 -10.14
N PRO A 9 7.20 7.03 -9.09
CA PRO A 9 6.96 8.39 -8.61
C PRO A 9 8.21 8.96 -7.94
N ASN A 10 8.27 10.28 -7.75
CA ASN A 10 9.30 10.89 -6.92
C ASN A 10 9.20 10.33 -5.48
N ARG A 11 10.35 10.12 -4.83
CA ARG A 11 10.43 9.51 -3.50
C ARG A 11 9.68 10.26 -2.39
N MET A 12 9.39 11.54 -2.61
CA MET A 12 8.69 12.40 -1.64
C MET A 12 7.16 12.38 -1.81
N VAL A 13 6.64 11.71 -2.85
CA VAL A 13 5.21 11.59 -3.11
C VAL A 13 4.52 10.85 -1.97
N LYS A 14 3.34 11.35 -1.58
CA LYS A 14 2.48 10.70 -0.60
C LYS A 14 1.78 9.50 -1.26
N GLY A 15 1.96 8.30 -0.72
CA GLY A 15 1.25 7.11 -1.22
C GLY A 15 2.06 5.81 -1.19
N GLY A 16 1.34 4.69 -1.35
CA GLY A 16 1.87 3.33 -1.23
C GLY A 16 2.98 3.01 -2.23
N ILE A 17 2.86 3.44 -3.50
CA ILE A 17 3.89 3.16 -4.52
C ILE A 17 5.25 3.75 -4.12
N ALA A 18 5.26 5.01 -3.65
CA ALA A 18 6.49 5.64 -3.20
C ALA A 18 7.07 4.93 -1.96
N ALA A 19 6.21 4.46 -1.04
CA ALA A 19 6.63 3.70 0.13
C ALA A 19 7.30 2.38 -0.28
N VAL A 20 6.69 1.62 -1.18
CA VAL A 20 7.26 0.35 -1.71
C VAL A 20 8.61 0.61 -2.37
N VAL A 21 8.71 1.55 -3.30
CA VAL A 21 9.95 1.83 -4.03
C VAL A 21 11.06 2.38 -3.12
N ASN A 22 10.71 3.16 -2.11
CA ASN A 22 11.70 3.70 -1.17
C ASN A 22 12.42 2.61 -0.38
N GLY A 23 11.79 1.49 -0.08
CA GLY A 23 12.45 0.35 0.57
C GLY A 23 13.41 -0.42 -0.35
N TYR A 24 13.34 -0.24 -1.66
CA TYR A 24 14.33 -0.83 -2.57
C TYR A 24 15.69 -0.10 -2.51
N ARG A 25 15.67 1.18 -2.11
CA ARG A 25 16.88 2.00 -2.05
C ARG A 25 17.79 1.55 -0.91
N GLY A 26 19.05 1.29 -1.22
CA GLY A 26 20.04 0.74 -0.29
C GLY A 26 19.84 -0.73 0.08
N SER A 27 18.86 -1.42 -0.55
CA SER A 27 18.59 -2.83 -0.31
C SER A 27 19.56 -3.75 -1.06
N GLN A 28 19.41 -5.07 -0.87
CA GLN A 28 20.15 -6.09 -1.61
C GLN A 28 19.90 -6.00 -3.12
N LEU A 29 18.70 -5.59 -3.55
CA LEU A 29 18.37 -5.46 -4.97
C LEU A 29 19.28 -4.45 -5.70
N GLU A 30 19.66 -3.34 -5.05
CA GLU A 30 20.62 -2.36 -5.63
C GLU A 30 22.06 -2.85 -5.62
N LYS A 31 22.38 -3.87 -4.82
CA LYS A 31 23.71 -4.52 -4.86
C LYS A 31 23.81 -5.55 -5.97
N ASP A 32 22.70 -6.21 -6.32
CA ASP A 32 22.64 -7.28 -7.31
C ASP A 32 22.36 -6.77 -8.73
N TYR A 33 21.71 -5.61 -8.83
CA TYR A 33 21.34 -4.94 -10.10
C TYR A 33 21.80 -3.48 -10.13
N GLU A 34 22.25 -3.02 -11.30
CA GLU A 34 22.44 -1.59 -11.55
C GLU A 34 21.10 -0.92 -11.82
N ILE A 35 20.53 -0.25 -10.80
CA ILE A 35 19.17 0.32 -10.89
C ILE A 35 19.23 1.81 -11.24
N THR A 36 18.58 2.19 -12.34
CA THR A 36 18.33 3.58 -12.73
C THR A 36 16.86 3.94 -12.46
N TYR A 37 16.62 4.94 -11.60
CA TYR A 37 15.26 5.43 -11.31
C TYR A 37 14.87 6.57 -12.23
N VAL A 38 13.78 6.39 -12.98
CA VAL A 38 13.16 7.43 -13.80
C VAL A 38 11.86 7.89 -13.15
N GLU A 39 11.84 9.12 -12.67
CA GLU A 39 10.68 9.69 -11.99
C GLU A 39 9.66 10.24 -12.99
N SER A 40 8.44 9.72 -12.96
CA SER A 40 7.35 10.03 -13.87
C SER A 40 6.25 10.91 -13.25
N TYR A 41 6.32 11.20 -11.94
CA TYR A 41 5.29 11.91 -11.20
C TYR A 41 5.87 12.56 -9.95
N LYS A 42 5.34 13.74 -9.58
CA LYS A 42 5.53 14.38 -8.26
C LYS A 42 4.20 14.99 -7.80
N ASP A 43 4.06 15.22 -6.50
CA ASP A 43 2.95 16.01 -5.97
C ASP A 43 3.15 17.49 -6.33
N GLY A 44 2.05 18.25 -6.39
CA GLY A 44 2.06 19.66 -6.73
C GLY A 44 0.90 20.07 -7.65
N SER A 45 1.02 21.21 -8.30
CA SER A 45 0.04 21.74 -9.25
C SER A 45 -0.14 20.82 -10.47
N LYS A 46 -1.20 21.03 -11.26
CA LYS A 46 -1.40 20.31 -12.54
C LYS A 46 -0.23 20.51 -13.49
N PHE A 47 0.34 21.72 -13.52
CA PHE A 47 1.51 22.07 -14.34
C PHE A 47 2.76 21.31 -13.87
N ASP A 48 3.03 21.26 -12.57
CA ASP A 48 4.15 20.50 -12.00
C ASP A 48 4.10 19.02 -12.35
N LYS A 49 2.91 18.43 -12.26
CA LYS A 49 2.67 17.03 -12.59
C LYS A 49 2.92 16.75 -14.07
N LEU A 50 2.45 17.64 -14.96
CA LEU A 50 2.66 17.53 -16.40
C LEU A 50 4.14 17.67 -16.75
N LEU A 51 4.81 18.72 -16.25
CA LEU A 51 6.23 18.96 -16.51
C LEU A 51 7.09 17.79 -16.04
N LYS A 52 6.83 17.25 -14.84
CA LYS A 52 7.55 16.07 -14.32
C LYS A 52 7.35 14.85 -15.20
N GLY A 53 6.15 14.63 -15.74
CA GLY A 53 5.86 13.54 -16.68
C GLY A 53 6.67 13.70 -17.98
N ILE A 54 6.70 14.91 -18.58
CA ILE A 54 7.47 15.20 -19.80
C ILE A 54 8.97 15.01 -19.57
N CYS A 55 9.52 15.57 -18.49
CA CYS A 55 10.93 15.35 -18.10
C CYS A 55 11.24 13.86 -17.91
N GLY A 56 10.31 13.08 -17.34
CA GLY A 56 10.43 11.65 -17.20
C GLY A 56 10.56 10.92 -18.54
N TYR A 57 9.80 11.32 -19.57
CA TYR A 57 9.91 10.73 -20.91
C TYR A 57 11.27 11.01 -21.55
N PHE A 58 11.78 12.24 -21.47
CA PHE A 58 13.11 12.58 -21.98
C PHE A 58 14.22 11.86 -21.22
N HIS A 59 14.13 11.79 -19.89
CA HIS A 59 15.08 11.02 -19.08
C HIS A 59 15.07 9.54 -19.47
N PHE A 60 13.88 8.95 -19.66
CA PHE A 60 13.77 7.56 -20.09
C PHE A 60 14.35 7.32 -21.48
N ALA A 61 14.10 8.22 -22.44
CA ALA A 61 14.70 8.16 -23.77
C ALA A 61 16.23 8.18 -23.70
N TYR A 62 16.80 9.04 -22.84
CA TYR A 62 18.24 9.09 -22.57
C TYR A 62 18.74 7.74 -22.00
N VAL A 63 18.04 7.19 -21.00
CA VAL A 63 18.39 5.87 -20.39
C VAL A 63 18.35 4.77 -21.45
N LEU A 64 17.34 4.73 -22.31
CA LEU A 64 17.23 3.75 -23.38
C LEU A 64 18.38 3.84 -24.40
N MET A 65 18.88 5.04 -24.68
CA MET A 65 19.97 5.25 -25.63
C MET A 65 21.34 4.94 -25.05
N PHE A 66 21.62 5.39 -23.84
CA PHE A 66 22.96 5.41 -23.27
C PHE A 66 23.20 4.35 -22.20
N HIS A 67 22.21 4.02 -21.37
CA HIS A 67 22.32 3.02 -20.31
C HIS A 67 21.87 1.62 -20.74
N LYS A 68 21.02 1.52 -21.78
CA LYS A 68 20.55 0.25 -22.37
C LYS A 68 20.13 -0.77 -21.30
N PRO A 69 19.06 -0.54 -20.56
CA PRO A 69 18.62 -1.45 -19.51
C PRO A 69 18.25 -2.82 -20.07
N ASP A 70 18.53 -3.87 -19.31
CA ASP A 70 18.15 -5.26 -19.61
C ASP A 70 16.67 -5.51 -19.29
N VAL A 71 16.11 -4.78 -18.30
CA VAL A 71 14.70 -4.86 -17.86
C VAL A 71 14.16 -3.46 -17.57
N VAL A 72 12.91 -3.21 -17.94
CA VAL A 72 12.16 -2.02 -17.51
C VAL A 72 11.10 -2.44 -16.51
N HIS A 73 11.23 -1.98 -15.26
CA HIS A 73 10.26 -2.22 -14.19
C HIS A 73 9.40 -0.97 -13.96
N ILE A 74 8.10 -1.07 -14.20
CA ILE A 74 7.16 0.05 -14.13
C ILE A 74 6.28 -0.13 -12.90
N HIS A 75 6.28 0.82 -11.98
CA HIS A 75 5.30 0.89 -10.90
C HIS A 75 4.13 1.75 -11.36
N SER A 76 2.96 1.14 -11.49
CA SER A 76 1.76 1.78 -12.01
C SER A 76 0.55 1.59 -11.10
N SER A 77 -0.50 2.35 -11.39
CA SER A 77 -1.83 2.23 -10.82
C SER A 77 -2.83 2.47 -11.95
N PHE A 78 -4.10 2.26 -11.71
CA PHE A 78 -5.17 2.52 -12.68
C PHE A 78 -5.43 4.02 -12.89
N GLY A 79 -6.36 4.36 -13.76
CA GLY A 79 -6.77 5.73 -14.04
C GLY A 79 -5.64 6.60 -14.64
N PRO A 80 -5.41 7.80 -14.12
CA PRO A 80 -4.41 8.74 -14.66
C PRO A 80 -2.99 8.18 -14.67
N SER A 81 -2.66 7.25 -13.77
CA SER A 81 -1.35 6.60 -13.72
C SER A 81 -1.11 5.74 -14.96
N PHE A 82 -2.11 4.97 -15.39
CA PHE A 82 -2.04 4.17 -16.61
C PHE A 82 -1.66 5.02 -17.83
N TYR A 83 -2.35 6.15 -18.04
CA TYR A 83 -2.08 7.03 -19.20
C TYR A 83 -0.68 7.64 -19.15
N ARG A 84 -0.17 7.99 -17.97
CA ARG A 84 1.21 8.47 -17.81
C ARG A 84 2.25 7.38 -18.05
N LYS A 85 1.94 6.12 -17.74
CA LYS A 85 2.90 5.01 -17.92
C LYS A 85 2.88 4.43 -19.34
N MET A 86 1.80 4.62 -20.07
CA MET A 86 1.63 4.11 -21.42
C MET A 86 2.79 4.50 -22.39
N PRO A 87 3.30 5.75 -22.45
CA PRO A 87 4.44 6.07 -23.32
C PRO A 87 5.71 5.29 -22.93
N PHE A 88 5.99 5.08 -21.65
CA PHE A 88 7.14 4.29 -21.21
C PHE A 88 7.04 2.84 -21.70
N ILE A 89 5.83 2.22 -21.60
CA ILE A 89 5.57 0.87 -22.10
C ILE A 89 5.83 0.80 -23.63
N TYR A 90 5.33 1.76 -24.40
CA TYR A 90 5.56 1.79 -25.86
C TYR A 90 7.04 1.96 -26.21
N MET A 91 7.75 2.88 -25.53
CA MET A 91 9.17 3.12 -25.79
C MET A 91 10.03 1.88 -25.47
N ALA A 92 9.78 1.21 -24.33
CA ALA A 92 10.47 -0.02 -23.96
C ALA A 92 10.17 -1.16 -24.94
N SER A 93 8.89 -1.37 -25.28
CA SER A 93 8.45 -2.38 -26.26
C SER A 93 9.05 -2.14 -27.65
N TRP A 94 9.13 -0.89 -28.12
CA TRP A 94 9.77 -0.57 -29.37
C TRP A 94 11.27 -0.91 -29.40
N ARG A 95 11.93 -0.77 -28.24
CA ARG A 95 13.33 -1.15 -28.07
C ARG A 95 13.51 -2.65 -27.77
N LYS A 96 12.44 -3.42 -27.76
CA LYS A 96 12.41 -4.86 -27.42
C LYS A 96 13.03 -5.17 -26.05
N ILE A 97 12.84 -4.29 -25.08
CA ILE A 97 13.33 -4.50 -23.71
C ILE A 97 12.20 -5.13 -22.90
N PRO A 98 12.42 -6.22 -22.18
CA PRO A 98 11.43 -6.85 -21.32
C PRO A 98 10.83 -5.89 -20.31
N ILE A 99 9.50 -5.95 -20.12
CA ILE A 99 8.75 -5.06 -19.26
C ILE A 99 8.08 -5.85 -18.14
N VAL A 100 8.41 -5.52 -16.91
CA VAL A 100 7.71 -5.92 -15.69
C VAL A 100 6.84 -4.74 -15.25
N ASN A 101 5.54 -4.91 -15.12
CA ASN A 101 4.64 -3.84 -14.71
C ASN A 101 3.95 -4.19 -13.38
N HIS A 102 4.35 -3.54 -12.31
CA HIS A 102 3.86 -3.73 -10.95
C HIS A 102 2.66 -2.83 -10.69
N ILE A 103 1.47 -3.41 -10.49
CA ILE A 103 0.20 -2.71 -10.43
C ILE A 103 -0.24 -2.56 -8.96
N HIS A 104 -0.31 -1.32 -8.49
CA HIS A 104 -0.63 -0.96 -7.10
C HIS A 104 -2.03 -0.34 -6.90
N GLY A 105 -2.83 -0.27 -7.96
CA GLY A 105 -4.13 0.39 -7.91
C GLY A 105 -5.23 -0.49 -7.32
N ALA A 106 -6.28 0.16 -6.79
CA ALA A 106 -7.46 -0.49 -6.23
C ALA A 106 -8.74 -0.27 -7.07
N ASP A 107 -8.75 0.68 -8.01
CA ASP A 107 -9.96 1.12 -8.72
C ASP A 107 -10.16 0.39 -10.07
N PHE A 108 -10.05 -0.95 -10.08
CA PHE A 108 -10.11 -1.76 -11.29
C PHE A 108 -11.49 -1.72 -11.95
N ASP A 109 -12.56 -1.81 -11.17
CA ASP A 109 -13.91 -1.89 -11.70
C ASP A 109 -14.28 -0.60 -12.44
N GLU A 110 -13.97 0.55 -11.86
CA GLU A 110 -14.17 1.85 -12.49
C GLU A 110 -13.25 2.05 -13.70
N PHE A 111 -12.03 1.57 -13.61
CA PHE A 111 -11.04 1.73 -14.68
C PHE A 111 -11.29 0.83 -15.88
N TYR A 112 -11.64 -0.46 -15.65
CA TYR A 112 -11.72 -1.48 -16.69
C TYR A 112 -13.12 -2.09 -16.84
N VAL A 113 -13.74 -2.62 -15.79
CA VAL A 113 -15.01 -3.36 -15.90
C VAL A 113 -16.11 -2.48 -16.47
N ASN A 114 -16.29 -1.29 -15.92
CA ASN A 114 -17.30 -0.31 -16.33
C ASN A 114 -16.87 0.56 -17.53
N ALA A 115 -15.70 0.28 -18.13
CA ALA A 115 -15.19 1.07 -19.25
C ALA A 115 -15.87 0.69 -20.57
N PRO A 116 -16.02 1.65 -21.52
CA PRO A 116 -16.42 1.35 -22.90
C PRO A 116 -15.46 0.35 -23.57
N GLU A 117 -15.95 -0.44 -24.51
CA GLU A 117 -15.18 -1.50 -25.18
C GLU A 117 -13.92 -0.95 -25.90
N GLU A 118 -13.98 0.25 -26.47
CA GLU A 118 -12.81 0.90 -27.06
C GLU A 118 -11.69 1.15 -26.04
N LYS A 119 -12.06 1.59 -24.82
CA LYS A 119 -11.12 1.79 -23.72
C LYS A 119 -10.56 0.46 -23.25
N LYS A 120 -11.40 -0.58 -23.11
CA LYS A 120 -10.97 -1.94 -22.75
C LYS A 120 -9.95 -2.49 -23.76
N ALA A 121 -10.25 -2.36 -25.07
CA ALA A 121 -9.35 -2.77 -26.14
C ALA A 121 -8.01 -2.05 -26.08
N LYS A 122 -8.01 -0.73 -25.82
CA LYS A 122 -6.79 0.07 -25.61
C LYS A 122 -5.98 -0.43 -24.41
N ILE A 123 -6.63 -0.71 -23.29
CA ILE A 123 -5.97 -1.21 -22.08
C ILE A 123 -5.31 -2.57 -22.36
N LYS A 124 -6.04 -3.51 -22.97
CA LYS A 124 -5.52 -4.81 -23.39
C LYS A 124 -4.30 -4.66 -24.30
N LYS A 125 -4.40 -3.80 -25.33
CA LYS A 125 -3.30 -3.53 -26.27
C LYS A 125 -2.04 -2.97 -25.58
N VAL A 126 -2.19 -2.15 -24.56
CA VAL A 126 -1.05 -1.60 -23.81
C VAL A 126 -0.42 -2.65 -22.90
N TYR A 127 -1.23 -3.33 -22.11
CA TYR A 127 -0.71 -4.33 -21.16
C TYR A 127 -0.19 -5.60 -21.83
N SER A 128 -0.69 -5.96 -23.05
CA SER A 128 -0.12 -7.06 -23.82
C SER A 128 1.34 -6.87 -24.24
N LYS A 129 1.86 -5.64 -24.14
CA LYS A 129 3.29 -5.33 -24.37
C LYS A 129 4.17 -5.61 -23.14
N CYS A 130 3.59 -5.79 -21.97
CA CYS A 130 4.33 -6.17 -20.77
C CYS A 130 4.57 -7.68 -20.78
N ASN A 131 5.78 -8.11 -20.45
CA ASN A 131 6.11 -9.53 -20.34
C ASN A 131 5.49 -10.14 -19.09
N VAL A 132 5.53 -9.42 -17.97
CA VAL A 132 4.92 -9.81 -16.70
C VAL A 132 4.16 -8.62 -16.10
N LEU A 133 2.94 -8.88 -15.61
CA LEU A 133 2.22 -8.01 -14.71
C LEU A 133 2.38 -8.55 -13.27
N ILE A 134 2.67 -7.69 -12.32
CA ILE A 134 2.69 -8.05 -10.90
C ILE A 134 1.38 -7.59 -10.27
N ALA A 135 0.66 -8.55 -9.70
CA ALA A 135 -0.53 -8.37 -8.87
C ALA A 135 -0.16 -8.43 -7.37
N LEU A 136 -0.92 -7.77 -6.52
CA LEU A 136 -0.68 -7.73 -5.07
C LEU A 136 -1.40 -8.84 -4.29
N SER A 137 -2.29 -9.61 -4.93
CA SER A 137 -3.04 -10.72 -4.33
C SER A 137 -3.65 -11.62 -5.41
N GLU A 138 -4.19 -12.81 -5.01
CA GLU A 138 -4.94 -13.71 -5.91
C GLU A 138 -6.15 -13.01 -6.53
N GLU A 139 -6.94 -12.28 -5.72
CA GLU A 139 -8.08 -11.50 -6.23
C GLU A 139 -7.64 -10.54 -7.34
N TRP A 140 -6.50 -9.88 -7.18
CA TRP A 140 -5.96 -8.97 -8.19
C TRP A 140 -5.40 -9.71 -9.41
N LYS A 141 -4.85 -10.91 -9.24
CA LYS A 141 -4.46 -11.78 -10.35
C LYS A 141 -5.68 -12.17 -11.19
N GLU A 142 -6.76 -12.60 -10.55
CA GLU A 142 -8.02 -12.95 -11.21
C GLU A 142 -8.60 -11.74 -11.97
N ARG A 143 -8.61 -10.55 -11.37
CA ARG A 143 -9.05 -9.33 -12.04
C ARG A 143 -8.21 -8.99 -13.27
N LEU A 144 -6.88 -9.07 -13.18
CA LEU A 144 -5.95 -8.78 -14.28
C LEU A 144 -5.98 -9.85 -15.38
N SER A 145 -6.41 -11.07 -15.10
CA SER A 145 -6.58 -12.14 -16.12
C SER A 145 -7.63 -11.79 -17.18
N GLN A 146 -8.52 -10.84 -16.89
CA GLN A 146 -9.43 -10.27 -17.89
C GLN A 146 -8.72 -9.40 -18.95
N ILE A 147 -7.48 -8.97 -18.67
CA ILE A 147 -6.68 -8.07 -19.54
C ILE A 147 -5.60 -8.82 -20.28
N VAL A 148 -4.83 -9.68 -19.59
CA VAL A 148 -3.72 -10.47 -20.12
C VAL A 148 -3.87 -11.95 -19.71
N PRO A 149 -3.22 -12.90 -20.43
CA PRO A 149 -3.18 -14.30 -20.02
C PRO A 149 -2.62 -14.47 -18.60
N GLU A 150 -3.16 -15.44 -17.86
CA GLU A 150 -2.84 -15.65 -16.45
C GLU A 150 -1.37 -16.04 -16.21
N ASP A 151 -0.76 -16.75 -17.16
CA ASP A 151 0.67 -17.13 -17.16
C ASP A 151 1.63 -15.93 -17.24
N ARG A 152 1.12 -14.73 -17.53
CA ARG A 152 1.85 -13.47 -17.49
C ARG A 152 1.60 -12.65 -16.21
N ILE A 153 0.93 -13.21 -15.22
CA ILE A 153 0.60 -12.50 -13.98
C ILE A 153 1.26 -13.20 -12.80
N GLU A 154 2.23 -12.53 -12.20
CA GLU A 154 2.88 -12.96 -10.97
C GLU A 154 2.26 -12.29 -9.75
N ILE A 155 2.18 -13.01 -8.63
CA ILE A 155 1.72 -12.44 -7.37
C ILE A 155 2.95 -12.09 -6.55
N ILE A 156 3.15 -10.80 -6.32
CA ILE A 156 4.19 -10.29 -5.42
C ILE A 156 3.53 -9.27 -4.51
N GLU A 157 3.23 -9.71 -3.32
CA GLU A 157 2.58 -8.89 -2.28
C GLU A 157 3.52 -7.79 -1.82
N ASN A 158 2.95 -6.73 -1.26
CA ASN A 158 3.71 -5.72 -0.54
C ASN A 158 4.40 -6.32 0.69
N TYR A 159 5.28 -5.56 1.31
CA TYR A 159 6.15 -6.01 2.39
C TYR A 159 6.18 -4.99 3.54
N SER A 160 6.77 -5.38 4.65
CA SER A 160 7.21 -4.47 5.70
C SER A 160 8.61 -4.79 6.19
N VAL A 161 9.17 -3.83 6.91
CA VAL A 161 10.40 -4.01 7.69
C VAL A 161 10.01 -4.51 9.08
N LEU A 162 10.77 -5.46 9.61
CA LEU A 162 10.57 -5.98 10.96
C LEU A 162 11.26 -5.10 12.00
N HIS A 163 10.54 -4.78 13.06
CA HIS A 163 11.03 -3.98 14.19
C HIS A 163 10.97 -4.83 15.46
N GLU A 164 12.01 -5.64 15.67
CA GLU A 164 12.10 -6.59 16.79
C GLU A 164 12.14 -5.86 18.14
N ASP A 165 12.88 -4.75 18.20
CA ASP A 165 12.94 -3.84 19.35
C ASP A 165 11.56 -3.27 19.73
N ALA A 166 10.74 -2.88 18.75
CA ALA A 166 9.39 -2.38 18.99
C ALA A 166 8.46 -3.49 19.49
N LEU A 167 8.61 -4.73 18.99
CA LEU A 167 7.86 -5.88 19.53
C LEU A 167 8.24 -6.12 20.99
N GLU A 168 9.53 -6.14 21.33
CA GLU A 168 10.00 -6.35 22.71
C GLU A 168 9.46 -5.27 23.65
N GLU A 169 9.52 -3.99 23.28
CA GLU A 169 8.95 -2.87 24.04
C GLU A 169 7.44 -3.09 24.27
N ARG A 170 6.70 -3.50 23.23
CA ARG A 170 5.26 -3.74 23.29
C ARG A 170 4.90 -4.88 24.26
N MET A 171 5.71 -5.94 24.29
CA MET A 171 5.49 -7.06 25.19
C MET A 171 5.64 -6.66 26.67
N GLN A 172 6.41 -5.61 26.96
CA GLN A 172 6.68 -5.16 28.32
C GLN A 172 5.75 -4.04 28.80
N ARG A 173 5.34 -3.13 27.90
CA ARG A 173 4.58 -1.94 28.27
C ARG A 173 3.10 -2.21 28.61
N GLU A 174 2.52 -1.32 29.40
CA GLU A 174 1.09 -1.27 29.65
C GLU A 174 0.31 -0.68 28.46
N CYS A 175 -1.01 -0.88 28.45
CA CYS A 175 -1.89 -0.32 27.44
C CYS A 175 -2.07 1.19 27.64
N ASN A 176 -1.96 1.95 26.56
CA ASN A 176 -2.22 3.40 26.55
C ASN A 176 -3.60 3.73 25.96
N ASN A 177 -4.42 2.72 25.66
CA ASN A 177 -5.72 2.84 24.99
C ASN A 177 -5.64 3.65 23.69
N THR A 178 -4.56 3.46 22.91
CA THR A 178 -4.29 4.21 21.67
C THR A 178 -4.56 3.37 20.43
N VAL A 179 -5.47 3.82 19.58
CA VAL A 179 -5.82 3.22 18.28
C VAL A 179 -5.24 4.08 17.17
N LEU A 180 -4.43 3.49 16.30
CA LEU A 180 -3.76 4.19 15.20
C LEU A 180 -4.41 3.88 13.86
N PHE A 181 -4.74 4.92 13.11
CA PHE A 181 -5.04 4.87 11.68
C PHE A 181 -3.90 5.56 10.92
N LEU A 182 -3.41 4.92 9.84
CA LEU A 182 -2.46 5.50 8.91
C LEU A 182 -3.01 5.41 7.48
N GLY A 183 -3.33 6.55 6.87
CA GLY A 183 -3.83 6.56 5.51
C GLY A 183 -4.39 7.90 5.03
N GLU A 184 -4.90 7.89 3.81
CA GLU A 184 -5.67 9.02 3.28
C GLU A 184 -6.98 9.18 4.08
N LEU A 185 -7.28 10.40 4.49
CA LEU A 185 -8.54 10.70 5.19
C LEU A 185 -9.65 10.90 4.16
N GLY A 186 -10.37 9.81 3.83
CA GLY A 186 -11.42 9.84 2.82
C GLY A 186 -12.36 8.63 2.90
N LYS A 187 -13.40 8.65 2.04
CA LYS A 187 -14.46 7.63 2.01
C LYS A 187 -13.91 6.23 1.73
N ARG A 188 -13.02 6.09 0.75
CA ARG A 188 -12.44 4.81 0.37
C ARG A 188 -11.76 4.10 1.54
N LYS A 189 -11.11 4.87 2.42
CA LYS A 189 -10.42 4.37 3.63
C LYS A 189 -11.36 4.21 4.84
N GLY A 190 -12.66 4.42 4.67
CA GLY A 190 -13.66 4.26 5.73
C GLY A 190 -13.61 5.32 6.84
N CYS A 191 -12.97 6.48 6.59
CA CYS A 191 -12.76 7.48 7.63
C CYS A 191 -14.07 8.10 8.15
N TYR A 192 -15.17 8.01 7.40
CA TYR A 192 -16.48 8.48 7.80
C TYR A 192 -17.17 7.56 8.82
N ASP A 193 -16.73 6.29 8.93
CA ASP A 193 -17.24 5.34 9.92
C ASP A 193 -16.53 5.49 11.28
N ILE A 194 -15.28 5.99 11.26
CA ILE A 194 -14.43 6.12 12.46
C ILE A 194 -15.11 6.88 13.60
N PRO A 195 -15.80 8.03 13.39
CA PRO A 195 -16.47 8.72 14.49
C PRO A 195 -17.53 7.89 15.20
N ALA A 196 -18.25 7.02 14.48
CA ALA A 196 -19.23 6.12 15.08
C ALA A 196 -18.55 5.00 15.88
N VAL A 197 -17.44 4.48 15.39
CA VAL A 197 -16.61 3.48 16.10
C VAL A 197 -16.08 4.05 17.41
N ILE A 198 -15.49 5.26 17.37
CA ILE A 198 -14.97 5.95 18.57
C ILE A 198 -16.07 6.12 19.62
N ALA A 199 -17.25 6.60 19.20
CA ALA A 199 -18.37 6.82 20.10
C ALA A 199 -18.85 5.52 20.79
N GLN A 200 -18.69 4.36 20.13
CA GLN A 200 -19.02 3.07 20.75
C GLN A 200 -17.90 2.58 21.68
N VAL A 201 -16.63 2.62 21.24
CA VAL A 201 -15.48 2.20 22.06
C VAL A 201 -15.39 3.04 23.35
N LYS A 202 -15.62 4.37 23.26
CA LYS A 202 -15.62 5.29 24.40
C LYS A 202 -16.58 4.90 25.51
N LYS A 203 -17.68 4.19 25.22
CA LYS A 203 -18.61 3.72 26.26
C LYS A 203 -17.97 2.73 27.23
N SER A 204 -17.04 1.90 26.75
CA SER A 204 -16.32 0.90 27.52
C SER A 204 -14.96 1.39 27.98
N ILE A 205 -14.32 2.28 27.20
CA ILE A 205 -12.97 2.82 27.44
C ILE A 205 -13.03 4.35 27.24
N PRO A 206 -13.43 5.11 28.30
CA PRO A 206 -13.66 6.55 28.18
C PRO A 206 -12.43 7.37 27.79
N ASP A 207 -11.23 6.91 28.11
CA ASP A 207 -9.93 7.51 27.85
C ASP A 207 -9.26 7.03 26.56
N VAL A 208 -9.98 6.28 25.70
CA VAL A 208 -9.45 5.83 24.41
C VAL A 208 -9.07 7.02 23.52
N ILE A 209 -7.91 6.92 22.88
CA ILE A 209 -7.41 7.93 21.93
C ILE A 209 -7.26 7.31 20.54
N PHE A 210 -7.94 7.87 19.56
CA PHE A 210 -7.74 7.54 18.14
C PHE A 210 -6.79 8.56 17.50
N VAL A 211 -5.68 8.08 16.94
CA VAL A 211 -4.71 8.91 16.21
C VAL A 211 -4.94 8.69 14.72
N LEU A 212 -5.52 9.70 14.06
CA LEU A 212 -5.83 9.67 12.64
C LEU A 212 -4.70 10.36 11.86
N ALA A 213 -3.66 9.60 11.56
CA ALA A 213 -2.46 10.09 10.89
C ALA A 213 -2.59 9.97 9.36
N GLY A 214 -2.83 11.10 8.71
CA GLY A 214 -3.03 11.19 7.28
C GLY A 214 -3.46 12.57 6.84
N ALA A 215 -3.76 12.70 5.55
CA ALA A 215 -4.35 13.91 4.97
C ALA A 215 -5.42 13.48 3.96
N GLY A 216 -6.44 14.28 3.81
CA GLY A 216 -7.52 14.12 2.85
C GLY A 216 -7.71 15.36 1.99
N SER A 217 -8.83 15.44 1.27
CA SER A 217 -9.29 16.70 0.73
C SER A 217 -9.79 17.62 1.87
N GLU A 218 -9.76 18.93 1.65
CA GLU A 218 -10.32 19.89 2.62
C GLU A 218 -11.77 19.54 3.02
N ALA A 219 -12.57 19.08 2.04
CA ALA A 219 -13.95 18.69 2.26
C ALA A 219 -14.06 17.45 3.15
N ASP A 220 -13.22 16.41 2.89
CA ASP A 220 -13.24 15.19 3.70
C ASP A 220 -12.76 15.47 5.12
N GLU A 221 -11.64 16.19 5.29
CA GLU A 221 -11.12 16.53 6.62
C GLU A 221 -12.11 17.36 7.44
N LYS A 222 -12.78 18.32 6.80
CA LYS A 222 -13.81 19.13 7.43
C LYS A 222 -15.00 18.27 7.88
N ALA A 223 -15.52 17.44 6.98
CA ALA A 223 -16.68 16.58 7.27
C ALA A 223 -16.38 15.58 8.42
N ILE A 224 -15.19 14.97 8.44
CA ILE A 224 -14.79 14.06 9.51
C ILE A 224 -14.71 14.79 10.86
N LYS A 225 -14.13 16.00 10.90
CA LYS A 225 -14.05 16.82 12.12
C LYS A 225 -15.45 17.27 12.62
N GLU A 226 -16.35 17.60 11.71
CA GLU A 226 -17.74 17.93 12.05
C GLU A 226 -18.46 16.73 12.68
N LEU A 227 -18.34 15.53 12.11
CA LEU A 227 -18.90 14.30 12.67
C LEU A 227 -18.33 13.96 14.07
N ILE A 228 -17.04 14.22 14.30
CA ILE A 228 -16.39 14.05 15.60
C ILE A 228 -16.96 15.02 16.64
N ALA A 229 -17.13 16.29 16.26
CA ALA A 229 -17.70 17.31 17.13
C ALA A 229 -19.18 17.03 17.47
N GLU A 230 -19.98 16.66 16.47
CA GLU A 230 -21.40 16.29 16.65
C GLU A 230 -21.59 15.13 17.63
N LYS A 231 -20.65 14.16 17.64
CA LYS A 231 -20.69 13.01 18.56
C LYS A 231 -20.09 13.28 19.94
N GLY A 232 -19.54 14.47 20.19
CA GLY A 232 -18.93 14.84 21.48
C GLY A 232 -17.70 14.00 21.84
N ILE A 233 -16.87 13.67 20.83
CA ILE A 233 -15.69 12.80 20.99
C ILE A 233 -14.38 13.50 20.61
N SER A 234 -14.36 14.83 20.56
CA SER A 234 -13.18 15.61 20.15
C SER A 234 -11.96 15.34 21.01
N ASP A 235 -12.14 15.09 22.30
CA ASP A 235 -11.04 14.79 23.24
C ASP A 235 -10.43 13.39 23.02
N ASN A 236 -11.12 12.53 22.28
CA ASN A 236 -10.70 11.16 21.98
C ASN A 236 -9.96 11.03 20.63
N VAL A 237 -9.70 12.16 19.93
CA VAL A 237 -9.12 12.12 18.58
C VAL A 237 -7.94 13.06 18.46
N LYS A 238 -6.86 12.58 17.85
CA LYS A 238 -5.68 13.39 17.46
C LYS A 238 -5.47 13.33 15.96
N PHE A 239 -5.17 14.48 15.35
CA PHE A 239 -4.86 14.63 13.93
C PHE A 239 -3.42 15.14 13.74
N PRO A 240 -2.42 14.27 13.68
CA PRO A 240 -1.04 14.70 13.46
C PRO A 240 -0.75 15.12 12.02
N GLY A 241 -1.73 14.98 11.11
CA GLY A 241 -1.53 15.21 9.68
C GLY A 241 -0.78 14.07 9.00
N TRP A 242 -0.19 14.34 7.85
CA TRP A 242 0.61 13.36 7.12
C TRP A 242 1.96 13.12 7.80
N VAL A 243 2.25 11.86 8.15
CA VAL A 243 3.45 11.46 8.88
C VAL A 243 4.36 10.53 8.09
N ARG A 244 5.67 10.58 8.38
CA ARG A 244 6.71 9.67 7.87
C ARG A 244 7.96 9.74 8.74
N GLY A 245 8.94 8.84 8.49
CA GLY A 245 10.18 8.79 9.28
C GLY A 245 9.90 8.61 10.75
N ASP A 246 10.66 9.32 11.58
CA ASP A 246 10.63 9.21 13.04
C ASP A 246 9.25 9.45 13.65
N THR A 247 8.46 10.36 13.08
CA THR A 247 7.08 10.60 13.56
C THR A 247 6.17 9.39 13.32
N LYS A 248 6.29 8.74 12.15
CA LYS A 248 5.54 7.51 11.86
C LYS A 248 6.01 6.37 12.75
N ASP A 249 7.33 6.20 12.92
CA ASP A 249 7.92 5.20 13.82
C ASP A 249 7.38 5.34 15.23
N LYS A 250 7.43 6.56 15.78
CA LYS A 250 6.91 6.87 17.12
C LYS A 250 5.42 6.48 17.26
N LEU A 251 4.57 6.85 16.31
CA LEU A 251 3.14 6.52 16.38
C LEU A 251 2.90 5.01 16.33
N LEU A 252 3.65 4.27 15.52
CA LEU A 252 3.54 2.81 15.44
C LEU A 252 4.01 2.14 16.75
N ARG A 253 5.04 2.65 17.42
CA ARG A 253 5.50 2.16 18.72
C ARG A 253 4.50 2.44 19.85
N GLU A 254 3.92 3.64 19.88
CA GLU A 254 3.03 4.09 20.94
C GLU A 254 1.59 3.50 20.84
N ALA A 255 1.14 3.10 19.66
CA ALA A 255 -0.21 2.55 19.45
C ALA A 255 -0.39 1.17 20.11
N ASP A 256 -1.61 0.80 20.46
CA ASP A 256 -1.99 -0.51 20.99
C ASP A 256 -2.74 -1.37 19.98
N VAL A 257 -3.49 -0.73 19.09
CA VAL A 257 -4.25 -1.36 18.00
C VAL A 257 -4.07 -0.55 16.74
N PHE A 258 -3.89 -1.22 15.61
CA PHE A 258 -3.97 -0.60 14.30
C PHE A 258 -5.37 -0.79 13.73
N PHE A 259 -5.99 0.29 13.22
CA PHE A 259 -7.34 0.28 12.68
C PHE A 259 -7.39 0.83 11.25
N LEU A 260 -7.89 0.03 10.31
CA LEU A 260 -8.07 0.43 8.91
C LEU A 260 -9.42 -0.05 8.37
N PRO A 261 -10.52 0.74 8.44
CA PRO A 261 -11.86 0.34 8.00
C PRO A 261 -12.10 0.55 6.49
N SER A 262 -11.15 0.21 5.64
CA SER A 262 -11.20 0.48 4.21
C SER A 262 -12.28 -0.28 3.47
N TYR A 263 -12.84 0.34 2.43
CA TYR A 263 -13.80 -0.28 1.50
C TYR A 263 -13.13 -0.92 0.29
N ASN A 264 -11.90 -0.54 -0.03
CA ASN A 264 -11.17 -1.07 -1.19
C ASN A 264 -9.66 -0.94 -1.00
N GLU A 265 -8.95 -2.07 -1.07
CA GLU A 265 -7.49 -2.19 -0.96
C GLU A 265 -6.93 -3.21 -1.96
N GLY A 266 -5.67 -3.02 -2.30
CA GLY A 266 -4.88 -4.10 -2.90
C GLY A 266 -4.23 -4.93 -1.79
N MET A 267 -3.05 -4.50 -1.35
CA MET A 267 -2.34 -4.99 -0.16
C MET A 267 -1.83 -3.75 0.58
N PRO A 268 -2.50 -3.31 1.67
CA PRO A 268 -2.20 -2.02 2.30
C PRO A 268 -0.87 -2.06 3.07
N MET A 269 0.10 -1.24 2.63
CA MET A 269 1.38 -1.06 3.31
C MET A 269 1.23 -0.67 4.77
N SER A 270 0.21 0.14 5.12
CA SER A 270 -0.01 0.60 6.49
C SER A 270 -0.39 -0.53 7.46
N VAL A 271 -1.10 -1.55 6.99
CA VAL A 271 -1.39 -2.76 7.78
C VAL A 271 -0.12 -3.56 7.97
N LEU A 272 0.62 -3.84 6.89
CA LEU A 272 1.89 -4.57 6.97
C LEU A 272 2.91 -3.84 7.86
N ASP A 273 3.01 -2.51 7.74
CA ASP A 273 3.87 -1.72 8.61
C ASP A 273 3.48 -1.88 10.09
N ALA A 274 2.18 -1.76 10.42
CA ALA A 274 1.71 -1.95 11.78
C ALA A 274 2.02 -3.36 12.31
N MET A 275 1.81 -4.38 11.49
CA MET A 275 2.15 -5.77 11.82
C MET A 275 3.65 -5.97 12.04
N GLY A 276 4.52 -5.31 11.24
CA GLY A 276 5.97 -5.33 11.40
C GLY A 276 6.46 -4.72 12.72
N TYR A 277 5.64 -3.86 13.36
CA TYR A 277 5.83 -3.33 14.71
C TYR A 277 5.13 -4.19 15.79
N GLY A 278 4.57 -5.32 15.45
CA GLY A 278 3.85 -6.19 16.37
C GLY A 278 2.51 -5.60 16.86
N LEU A 279 1.78 -4.87 16.02
CA LEU A 279 0.45 -4.37 16.37
C LEU A 279 -0.64 -5.40 16.02
N PRO A 280 -1.60 -5.65 16.94
CA PRO A 280 -2.87 -6.23 16.56
C PRO A 280 -3.61 -5.36 15.55
N VAL A 281 -4.37 -5.97 14.65
CA VAL A 281 -5.04 -5.26 13.56
C VAL A 281 -6.55 -5.47 13.62
N VAL A 282 -7.32 -4.37 13.52
CA VAL A 282 -8.74 -4.41 13.20
C VAL A 282 -8.91 -3.78 11.83
N SER A 283 -9.40 -4.56 10.86
CA SER A 283 -9.53 -4.09 9.49
C SER A 283 -10.71 -4.77 8.78
N THR A 284 -10.77 -4.67 7.46
CA THR A 284 -11.89 -5.19 6.65
C THR A 284 -11.49 -6.38 5.79
N ASN A 285 -12.46 -7.21 5.41
CA ASN A 285 -12.29 -8.38 4.56
C ASN A 285 -12.20 -8.05 3.06
N VAL A 286 -11.47 -6.96 2.70
CA VAL A 286 -11.33 -6.51 1.29
C VAL A 286 -9.91 -6.69 0.77
N GLY A 287 -9.80 -7.01 -0.52
CA GLY A 287 -8.52 -7.14 -1.23
C GLY A 287 -7.59 -8.17 -0.61
N GLY A 288 -6.34 -7.79 -0.38
CA GLY A 288 -5.34 -8.65 0.24
C GLY A 288 -5.36 -8.70 1.77
N ILE A 289 -6.25 -7.94 2.44
CA ILE A 289 -6.28 -7.87 3.92
C ILE A 289 -6.56 -9.24 4.56
N PRO A 290 -7.53 -10.06 4.08
CA PRO A 290 -7.81 -11.37 4.69
C PRO A 290 -6.65 -12.38 4.64
N LYS A 291 -5.64 -12.12 3.81
CA LYS A 291 -4.42 -12.95 3.76
C LYS A 291 -3.43 -12.65 4.89
N ILE A 292 -3.55 -11.49 5.52
CA ILE A 292 -2.62 -11.01 6.54
C ILE A 292 -3.29 -10.73 7.89
N VAL A 293 -4.61 -10.55 7.91
CA VAL A 293 -5.38 -10.35 9.15
C VAL A 293 -6.34 -11.52 9.32
N HIS A 294 -6.10 -12.34 10.32
CA HIS A 294 -6.84 -13.55 10.63
C HIS A 294 -7.61 -13.38 11.94
N ASP A 295 -8.93 -13.63 11.89
CA ASP A 295 -9.81 -13.49 13.06
C ASP A 295 -9.36 -14.35 14.23
N GLY A 296 -9.18 -13.71 15.39
CA GLY A 296 -8.81 -14.39 16.64
C GLY A 296 -7.35 -14.86 16.67
N GLU A 297 -6.52 -14.56 15.67
CA GLU A 297 -5.10 -14.92 15.61
C GLU A 297 -4.20 -13.69 15.78
N ASN A 298 -4.38 -12.66 14.92
CA ASN A 298 -3.61 -11.43 14.97
C ASN A 298 -4.47 -10.16 14.92
N GLY A 299 -5.79 -10.30 15.02
CA GLY A 299 -6.75 -9.22 15.03
C GLY A 299 -8.13 -9.66 14.59
N TYR A 300 -8.88 -8.72 14.01
CA TYR A 300 -10.23 -8.95 13.52
C TYR A 300 -10.42 -8.41 12.10
N CYS A 301 -10.94 -9.27 11.21
CA CYS A 301 -11.23 -8.97 9.81
C CYS A 301 -12.75 -8.81 9.64
N CYS A 302 -13.22 -7.57 9.62
CA CYS A 302 -14.63 -7.20 9.69
C CYS A 302 -15.24 -6.90 8.32
N ASP A 303 -16.57 -6.86 8.23
CA ASP A 303 -17.24 -6.37 7.04
C ASP A 303 -17.08 -4.84 6.90
N PRO A 304 -16.87 -4.31 5.68
CA PRO A 304 -16.78 -2.86 5.45
C PRO A 304 -18.03 -2.13 5.98
N GLY A 305 -17.82 -1.03 6.72
CA GLY A 305 -18.89 -0.23 7.31
C GLY A 305 -19.56 -0.84 8.55
N ASN A 306 -19.13 -2.02 9.02
CA ASN A 306 -19.70 -2.65 10.21
C ASN A 306 -19.11 -2.08 11.50
N VAL A 307 -19.65 -0.92 11.89
CA VAL A 307 -19.23 -0.18 13.09
C VAL A 307 -19.25 -1.06 14.34
N ASN A 308 -20.21 -1.99 14.46
CA ASN A 308 -20.33 -2.86 15.63
C ASN A 308 -19.19 -3.88 15.71
N GLN A 309 -18.82 -4.51 14.59
CA GLN A 309 -17.68 -5.43 14.55
C GLN A 309 -16.37 -4.69 14.85
N PHE A 310 -16.15 -3.53 14.26
CA PHE A 310 -14.96 -2.71 14.51
C PHE A 310 -14.83 -2.32 15.98
N SER A 311 -15.90 -1.75 16.58
CA SER A 311 -15.86 -1.29 17.97
C SER A 311 -15.71 -2.44 18.94
N LYS A 312 -16.34 -3.60 18.68
CA LYS A 312 -16.17 -4.81 19.47
C LYS A 312 -14.72 -5.29 19.44
N GLY A 313 -14.15 -5.50 18.25
CA GLY A 313 -12.79 -6.00 18.10
C GLY A 313 -11.73 -5.07 18.73
N ILE A 314 -11.87 -3.75 18.55
CA ILE A 314 -10.98 -2.77 19.20
C ILE A 314 -11.10 -2.85 20.72
N THR A 315 -12.34 -2.92 21.26
CA THR A 315 -12.57 -2.97 22.70
C THR A 315 -12.01 -4.24 23.33
N GLU A 316 -12.21 -5.40 22.70
CA GLU A 316 -11.68 -6.69 23.16
C GLU A 316 -10.15 -6.66 23.25
N ILE A 317 -9.47 -6.23 22.19
CA ILE A 317 -8.00 -6.13 22.18
C ILE A 317 -7.48 -5.15 23.23
N LEU A 318 -8.12 -4.01 23.44
CA LEU A 318 -7.67 -3.01 24.41
C LEU A 318 -7.85 -3.50 25.85
N LEU A 319 -8.94 -4.21 26.15
CA LEU A 319 -9.23 -4.70 27.50
C LEU A 319 -8.49 -5.99 27.87
N ASP A 320 -8.17 -6.85 26.90
CA ASP A 320 -7.46 -8.10 27.16
C ASP A 320 -5.96 -7.97 26.82
N ARG A 321 -5.14 -7.81 27.87
CA ARG A 321 -3.67 -7.72 27.75
C ARG A 321 -3.06 -8.97 27.11
N LYS A 322 -3.58 -10.16 27.42
CA LYS A 322 -3.02 -11.41 26.91
C LYS A 322 -3.31 -11.55 25.42
N GLU A 323 -4.54 -11.30 25.03
CA GLU A 323 -4.95 -11.32 23.62
C GLU A 323 -4.17 -10.28 22.80
N ARG A 324 -4.08 -9.03 23.29
CA ARG A 324 -3.32 -7.95 22.61
C ARG A 324 -1.87 -8.33 22.35
N LYS A 325 -1.18 -8.95 23.33
CA LYS A 325 0.20 -9.41 23.16
C LYS A 325 0.29 -10.56 22.18
N SER A 326 -0.56 -11.58 22.32
CA SER A 326 -0.60 -12.73 21.42
C SER A 326 -0.85 -12.32 19.97
N PHE A 327 -1.80 -11.42 19.74
CA PHE A 327 -2.10 -10.90 18.41
C PHE A 327 -0.93 -10.08 17.82
N GLY A 328 -0.24 -9.32 18.67
CA GLY A 328 0.93 -8.57 18.26
C GLY A 328 2.09 -9.48 17.80
N GLU A 329 2.38 -10.53 18.57
CA GLU A 329 3.37 -11.54 18.22
C GLU A 329 3.01 -12.27 16.92
N ALA A 330 1.72 -12.65 16.75
CA ALA A 330 1.23 -13.30 15.54
C ALA A 330 1.33 -12.36 14.33
N SER A 331 0.97 -11.09 14.46
CA SER A 331 1.15 -10.08 13.40
C SER A 331 2.59 -10.00 12.92
N TRP A 332 3.53 -9.89 13.86
CA TRP A 332 4.96 -9.80 13.55
C TRP A 332 5.48 -11.08 12.87
N LYS A 333 5.04 -12.24 13.35
CA LYS A 333 5.40 -13.55 12.79
C LYS A 333 4.91 -13.70 11.35
N ILE A 334 3.67 -13.31 11.06
CA ILE A 334 3.10 -13.34 9.69
C ILE A 334 3.97 -12.51 8.74
N VAL A 335 4.39 -11.29 9.15
CA VAL A 335 5.26 -10.45 8.32
C VAL A 335 6.63 -11.12 8.14
N LYS A 336 7.22 -11.68 9.19
CA LYS A 336 8.52 -12.36 9.14
C LYS A 336 8.52 -13.53 8.16
N GLU A 337 7.48 -14.34 8.17
CA GLU A 337 7.40 -15.56 7.38
C GLU A 337 7.06 -15.31 5.91
N GLY A 338 6.26 -14.29 5.58
CA GLY A 338 5.75 -14.13 4.21
C GLY A 338 5.90 -12.74 3.60
N TYR A 339 6.00 -11.69 4.40
CA TYR A 339 5.87 -10.30 3.94
C TYR A 339 7.07 -9.42 4.35
N SER A 340 8.23 -10.01 4.60
CA SER A 340 9.46 -9.26 4.84
C SER A 340 9.99 -8.61 3.56
N LEU A 341 10.76 -7.52 3.70
CA LEU A 341 11.44 -6.89 2.56
C LEU A 341 12.30 -7.89 1.79
N GLU A 342 13.03 -8.76 2.49
CA GLU A 342 13.87 -9.77 1.87
C GLU A 342 13.07 -10.74 1.00
N ALA A 343 11.98 -11.30 1.53
CA ALA A 343 11.08 -12.19 0.79
C ALA A 343 10.50 -11.51 -0.46
N HIS A 344 10.08 -10.24 -0.33
CA HIS A 344 9.58 -9.45 -1.44
C HIS A 344 10.64 -9.24 -2.53
N LEU A 345 11.86 -8.83 -2.15
CA LEU A 345 12.95 -8.60 -3.11
C LEU A 345 13.35 -9.88 -3.84
N ASN A 346 13.36 -11.02 -3.15
CA ASN A 346 13.63 -12.32 -3.78
C ASN A 346 12.59 -12.66 -4.86
N ARG A 347 11.30 -12.36 -4.63
CA ARG A 347 10.24 -12.53 -5.64
C ARG A 347 10.41 -11.57 -6.83
N ILE A 348 10.78 -10.31 -6.58
CA ILE A 348 11.10 -9.33 -7.64
C ILE A 348 12.26 -9.82 -8.49
N GLU A 349 13.30 -10.34 -7.85
CA GLU A 349 14.45 -10.90 -8.55
C GLU A 349 14.08 -12.12 -9.43
N GLN A 350 13.21 -13.00 -8.94
CA GLN A 350 12.67 -14.12 -9.71
C GLN A 350 11.92 -13.64 -10.95
N ALA A 351 11.07 -12.62 -10.82
CA ALA A 351 10.37 -12.01 -11.96
C ALA A 351 11.35 -11.42 -12.99
N TYR A 352 12.45 -10.80 -12.54
CA TYR A 352 13.49 -10.33 -13.47
C TYR A 352 14.19 -11.48 -14.18
N LYS A 353 14.58 -12.54 -13.47
CA LYS A 353 15.20 -13.73 -14.07
C LYS A 353 14.28 -14.37 -15.11
N GLN A 354 12.99 -14.49 -14.82
CA GLN A 354 11.99 -15.04 -15.72
C GLN A 354 11.94 -14.26 -17.04
N VAL A 355 11.77 -12.92 -16.98
CA VAL A 355 11.66 -12.11 -18.21
C VAL A 355 12.96 -12.01 -18.99
N LEU A 356 14.11 -12.19 -18.34
CA LEU A 356 15.41 -12.23 -19.01
C LEU A 356 15.69 -13.56 -19.72
N LEU A 357 14.97 -14.63 -19.37
CA LEU A 357 15.04 -15.94 -20.03
C LEU A 357 14.00 -16.08 -21.16
N MET A 358 12.99 -15.21 -21.20
CA MET A 358 12.05 -15.16 -22.32
C MET A 358 12.78 -14.59 -23.54
N ASP A 359 12.85 -15.36 -24.62
CA ASP A 359 13.33 -14.85 -25.91
C ASP A 359 12.45 -13.70 -26.36
N VAL A 360 13.06 -12.56 -26.57
CA VAL A 360 12.39 -11.32 -26.96
C VAL A 360 12.15 -11.26 -28.46
#